data_b9d360df105e564876eb4eca4913417f
#
_entry.id   b9d360df105e564876eb4eca4913417f
#
_cell.length_a   1.000
_cell.length_b   1.000
_cell.length_c   1.000
_cell.angle_alpha   90.00
_cell.angle_beta   90.00
_cell.angle_gamma   90.00
#
_symmetry.space_group_name_H-M   'P 1'
#
loop_
_entity.id
_entity.type
_entity.pdbx_description
1 polymer ?
#
loop_
_entity_poly.entity_id
_entity_poly.type
_entity_poly.pdbx_seq_one_letter_code
_entity_poly.pdbx_strand_id
1 'polypeptide(L)'
;VKALRYQSFQLLGYRVKSGNVTDLYPQKGALVGENFTFAGELNSDEATLVVSLGYSGKVVVEKEVTFSKNNSASAGEFALLRRIWAEKKIIQLQREGAQAKDIDAVGRQYGIVTEGNSLIVLETVADYVRYQITPPEELQREYNRLVNTEKQNKEKAKKAHLDHVVKLSEAQSKWWNTSFPIAGTKPVKSREDHTSNNNESSATAGINMRASASTSALAIRGVGSVSDNIEVHAEMAEVAEMAEVSVRGYSRSSRKERRQSRNADKAIVRSDSHEQESMYEDYRDEISANTSKITLNNYNPDTPYLKVMEYADPAKAIETYYKLKKEYGQTPSFYVDVADYFFKKGDTEQAVLVVSNLAELGLEDAQLLRVLGYKLSSYKAHKEAIEIFRKVLSIREEEPQSYRDLGQALAQGGEYQQAVETLYKVVERPWDDRFRDVQLIVMNEINDLVNTQKGIRTSFIDKRLLKKEPVDIRVVLTWDTDNSDMDLWVTDPEDEKCYYGHRQTYLGGIISQDVTGGYGPEEFMLKKAPKGTYKIAVNYYGNRSQKQLFPVSLRITFFTHYGTPQEKKQETTVRLSNQREVIEVGSFEF
;
A
#
# COMPACT_ATOMS: atom_id res chain seq x y z
N VAL A 1 7.01 40.90 22.81
CA VAL A 1 7.11 42.34 22.74
C VAL A 1 8.10 42.89 23.81
N LYS A 2 8.12 42.37 25.05
CA LYS A 2 9.13 42.80 26.07
C LYS A 2 10.55 42.40 25.69
N ALA A 3 10.77 41.21 25.11
CA ALA A 3 12.08 40.71 24.68
C ALA A 3 12.74 41.56 23.57
N LEU A 4 11.95 42.26 22.76
CA LEU A 4 12.46 43.16 21.70
C LEU A 4 12.95 44.50 22.19
N ARG A 5 12.76 44.85 23.48
CA ARG A 5 13.15 46.16 24.05
C ARG A 5 14.46 46.12 24.83
N TYR A 6 15.01 44.95 25.14
CA TYR A 6 16.24 44.81 25.91
C TYR A 6 17.33 44.18 25.06
N GLN A 7 18.51 44.81 25.03
CA GLN A 7 19.68 44.21 24.42
C GLN A 7 20.15 43.06 25.30
N SER A 8 20.28 41.87 24.69
CA SER A 8 20.70 40.67 25.40
C SER A 8 22.19 40.74 25.73
N PHE A 9 22.55 40.47 26.99
CA PHE A 9 23.93 40.29 27.38
C PHE A 9 24.41 38.93 26.87
N GLN A 10 25.50 38.91 26.11
CA GLN A 10 25.94 37.74 25.37
C GLN A 10 27.45 37.60 25.32
N LEU A 11 27.91 36.39 25.05
CA LEU A 11 29.29 36.07 24.74
C LEU A 11 29.66 36.69 23.39
N LEU A 12 30.70 37.53 23.39
CA LEU A 12 31.23 38.15 22.18
C LEU A 12 32.40 37.36 21.59
N GLY A 13 33.10 36.55 22.40
CA GLY A 13 34.18 35.68 21.97
C GLY A 13 35.11 35.24 23.07
N TYR A 14 36.02 34.39 22.68
CA TYR A 14 37.15 33.92 23.49
C TYR A 14 38.46 34.33 22.82
N ARG A 15 39.44 34.71 23.63
CA ARG A 15 40.82 34.96 23.19
C ARG A 15 41.77 34.10 24.04
N VAL A 16 42.56 33.23 23.43
CA VAL A 16 43.59 32.45 24.11
C VAL A 16 44.76 33.41 24.43
N LYS A 17 45.08 33.57 25.71
CA LYS A 17 46.19 34.37 26.19
C LYS A 17 47.47 33.54 26.29
N SER A 18 47.35 32.30 26.78
CA SER A 18 48.41 31.31 26.84
C SER A 18 47.86 29.89 26.75
N GLY A 19 48.71 28.94 26.37
CA GLY A 19 48.32 27.52 26.22
C GLY A 19 47.55 27.21 24.93
N ASN A 20 46.90 26.04 24.88
CA ASN A 20 46.12 25.60 23.73
C ASN A 20 44.78 24.99 24.19
N VAL A 21 43.69 25.59 23.72
CA VAL A 21 42.29 25.12 23.97
C VAL A 21 41.55 25.11 22.65
N THR A 22 40.87 24.03 22.38
CA THR A 22 40.04 23.86 21.18
C THR A 22 38.59 23.50 21.55
N ASP A 23 37.71 23.49 20.57
CA ASP A 23 36.33 23.08 20.69
C ASP A 23 35.57 23.68 21.88
N LEU A 24 35.69 25.02 22.02
CA LEU A 24 35.00 25.80 23.06
C LEU A 24 33.53 26.02 22.72
N TYR A 25 32.65 25.60 23.62
CA TYR A 25 31.20 25.78 23.52
C TYR A 25 30.61 26.37 24.80
N PRO A 26 29.55 27.23 24.72
CA PRO A 26 28.93 27.76 23.50
C PRO A 26 29.84 28.76 22.80
N GLN A 27 29.61 28.95 21.49
CA GLN A 27 30.32 29.93 20.69
C GLN A 27 29.68 31.33 20.79
N LYS A 28 30.27 32.31 20.08
CA LYS A 28 29.82 33.69 20.02
C LYS A 28 28.30 33.82 19.84
N GLY A 29 27.66 34.75 20.55
CA GLY A 29 26.24 35.02 20.50
C GLY A 29 25.41 34.23 21.52
N ALA A 30 26.03 33.40 22.36
CA ALA A 30 25.33 32.76 23.47
C ALA A 30 24.89 33.78 24.52
N LEU A 31 23.64 33.64 24.99
CA LEU A 31 23.10 34.47 26.06
C LEU A 31 23.81 34.17 27.37
N VAL A 32 24.11 35.19 28.12
CA VAL A 32 24.76 35.11 29.42
C VAL A 32 23.76 35.52 30.50
N GLY A 33 23.44 34.56 31.37
CA GLY A 33 22.61 34.79 32.56
C GLY A 33 23.45 35.01 33.82
N GLU A 34 22.84 34.72 34.98
CA GLU A 34 23.53 34.82 36.28
C GLU A 34 24.74 33.88 36.37
N ASN A 35 24.60 32.69 35.80
CA ASN A 35 25.67 31.70 35.69
C ASN A 35 25.98 31.45 34.21
N PHE A 36 27.24 31.59 33.82
CA PHE A 36 27.71 31.27 32.49
C PHE A 36 28.73 30.15 32.55
N THR A 37 28.41 29.05 31.88
CA THR A 37 29.26 27.87 31.81
C THR A 37 29.71 27.65 30.38
N PHE A 38 30.98 27.39 30.18
CA PHE A 38 31.55 26.97 28.91
C PHE A 38 32.44 25.75 29.11
N ALA A 39 32.64 24.97 28.08
CA ALA A 39 33.46 23.77 28.08
C ALA A 39 34.27 23.69 26.78
N GLY A 40 35.46 23.08 26.84
CA GLY A 40 36.35 22.93 25.71
C GLY A 40 37.39 21.86 25.97
N GLU A 41 38.24 21.58 24.98
CA GLU A 41 39.34 20.64 25.09
C GLU A 41 40.66 21.37 25.42
N LEU A 42 41.30 20.97 26.52
CA LEU A 42 42.59 21.49 26.94
C LEU A 42 43.73 20.62 26.35
N ASN A 43 44.48 21.20 25.40
CA ASN A 43 45.56 20.51 24.68
C ASN A 43 46.95 20.89 25.16
N SER A 44 47.05 21.62 26.29
CA SER A 44 48.30 22.00 26.98
C SER A 44 48.17 21.69 28.45
N ASP A 45 49.28 21.75 29.22
CA ASP A 45 49.22 21.51 30.67
C ASP A 45 48.49 22.61 31.41
N GLU A 46 48.55 23.83 30.88
CA GLU A 46 47.83 24.99 31.38
C GLU A 46 47.41 25.89 30.20
N ALA A 47 46.25 26.55 30.34
CA ALA A 47 45.80 27.55 29.39
C ALA A 47 45.04 28.69 30.09
N THR A 48 45.22 29.88 29.61
CA THR A 48 44.49 31.09 30.05
C THR A 48 43.66 31.63 28.90
N LEU A 49 42.34 31.74 29.13
CA LEU A 49 41.39 32.34 28.20
C LEU A 49 40.91 33.70 28.73
N VAL A 50 40.75 34.66 27.82
CA VAL A 50 40.00 35.89 28.06
C VAL A 50 38.62 35.73 27.43
N VAL A 51 37.59 35.79 28.26
CA VAL A 51 36.18 35.70 27.86
C VAL A 51 35.64 37.13 27.77
N SER A 52 35.18 37.52 26.57
CA SER A 52 34.63 38.87 26.32
C SER A 52 33.10 38.79 26.29
N LEU A 53 32.47 39.56 27.16
CA LEU A 53 31.00 39.60 27.32
C LEU A 53 30.49 41.03 27.08
N GLY A 54 29.28 41.17 26.53
CA GLY A 54 28.73 42.50 26.29
C GLY A 54 27.40 42.54 25.54
N TYR A 55 27.06 43.70 25.03
CA TYR A 55 25.82 43.99 24.30
C TYR A 55 26.13 44.45 22.87
N SER A 56 25.36 44.00 21.91
CA SER A 56 25.42 44.46 20.50
C SER A 56 26.83 44.58 19.94
N GLY A 57 27.70 43.63 20.27
CA GLY A 57 29.09 43.58 19.81
C GLY A 57 30.07 44.49 20.58
N LYS A 58 29.61 45.26 21.59
CA LYS A 58 30.48 46.07 22.46
C LYS A 58 30.84 45.30 23.71
N VAL A 59 32.13 45.10 23.96
CA VAL A 59 32.65 44.46 25.16
C VAL A 59 32.39 45.35 26.37
N VAL A 60 31.75 44.78 27.38
CA VAL A 60 31.45 45.43 28.67
C VAL A 60 32.28 44.81 29.79
N VAL A 61 32.51 43.50 29.70
CA VAL A 61 33.28 42.73 30.69
C VAL A 61 34.27 41.83 29.96
N GLU A 62 35.51 41.84 30.42
CA GLU A 62 36.50 40.81 30.08
C GLU A 62 36.92 40.08 31.35
N LYS A 63 36.92 38.74 31.29
CA LYS A 63 37.32 37.92 32.44
C LYS A 63 38.37 36.91 32.01
N GLU A 64 39.48 36.87 32.72
CA GLU A 64 40.49 35.85 32.52
C GLU A 64 40.14 34.60 33.32
N VAL A 65 40.29 33.45 32.70
CA VAL A 65 40.04 32.12 33.31
C VAL A 65 41.22 31.22 32.95
N THR A 66 41.86 30.66 33.97
CA THR A 66 43.01 29.77 33.83
C THR A 66 42.58 28.33 34.15
N PHE A 67 42.98 27.40 33.30
CA PHE A 67 42.75 25.96 33.44
C PHE A 67 44.08 25.26 33.54
N SER A 68 44.17 24.23 34.38
CA SER A 68 45.35 23.40 34.55
C SER A 68 44.96 21.92 34.65
N LYS A 69 45.73 21.02 34.03
CA LYS A 69 45.59 19.58 34.16
C LYS A 69 45.81 19.07 35.58
N ASN A 70 46.52 19.80 36.42
CA ASN A 70 46.77 19.46 37.82
C ASN A 70 45.51 19.54 38.69
N ASN A 71 44.48 20.21 38.23
CA ASN A 71 43.15 20.25 38.84
C ASN A 71 42.24 19.15 38.28
N SER A 72 42.79 18.02 37.86
CA SER A 72 42.03 16.94 37.21
C SER A 72 41.05 16.27 38.18
N ALA A 73 39.82 16.18 37.71
CA ALA A 73 38.71 15.52 38.36
C ALA A 73 38.96 14.00 38.48
N SER A 74 38.27 13.32 39.40
CA SER A 74 38.18 11.86 39.44
C SER A 74 37.64 11.30 38.13
N ALA A 75 37.84 10.01 37.86
CA ALA A 75 37.37 9.40 36.63
C ALA A 75 35.84 9.60 36.38
N GLY A 76 35.02 9.59 37.45
CA GLY A 76 33.58 9.87 37.37
C GLY A 76 33.26 11.33 37.04
N GLU A 77 33.97 12.27 37.64
CA GLU A 77 33.84 13.72 37.35
C GLU A 77 34.30 14.03 35.92
N PHE A 78 35.33 13.34 35.43
CA PHE A 78 35.78 13.47 34.05
C PHE A 78 34.74 12.99 33.03
N ALA A 79 34.05 11.93 33.31
CA ALA A 79 32.92 11.46 32.46
C ALA A 79 31.78 12.48 32.42
N LEU A 80 31.47 13.14 33.54
CA LEU A 80 30.48 14.20 33.64
C LEU A 80 30.91 15.46 32.83
N LEU A 81 32.15 15.86 32.92
CA LEU A 81 32.69 17.02 32.18
C LEU A 81 32.62 16.80 30.67
N ARG A 82 32.94 15.58 30.19
CA ARG A 82 32.82 15.21 28.77
C ARG A 82 31.36 15.29 28.30
N ARG A 83 30.43 14.86 29.14
CA ARG A 83 28.98 14.92 28.82
C ARG A 83 28.50 16.37 28.76
N ILE A 84 28.89 17.23 29.69
CA ILE A 84 28.56 18.67 29.69
C ILE A 84 29.11 19.34 28.41
N TRP A 85 30.34 19.01 28.01
CA TRP A 85 30.92 19.52 26.76
C TRP A 85 30.08 19.07 25.54
N ALA A 86 29.71 17.81 25.47
CA ALA A 86 28.92 17.26 24.37
C ALA A 86 27.51 17.87 24.31
N GLU A 87 26.85 18.13 25.45
CA GLU A 87 25.57 18.84 25.51
C GLU A 87 25.66 20.23 24.92
N LYS A 88 26.73 20.99 25.28
CA LYS A 88 26.95 22.33 24.72
C LYS A 88 27.27 22.31 23.23
N LYS A 89 28.00 21.29 22.76
CA LYS A 89 28.25 21.05 21.34
C LYS A 89 26.96 20.77 20.58
N ILE A 90 26.08 19.93 21.11
CA ILE A 90 24.76 19.63 20.52
C ILE A 90 23.92 20.91 20.39
N ILE A 91 23.83 21.71 21.47
CA ILE A 91 23.09 22.98 21.45
C ILE A 91 23.67 23.94 20.39
N GLN A 92 24.98 23.97 20.22
CA GLN A 92 25.61 24.79 19.19
C GLN A 92 25.27 24.30 17.78
N LEU A 93 25.37 23.00 17.52
CA LEU A 93 24.99 22.38 16.24
C LEU A 93 23.53 22.64 15.87
N GLN A 94 22.62 22.55 16.84
CA GLN A 94 21.21 22.89 16.64
C GLN A 94 21.00 24.36 16.26
N ARG A 95 21.71 25.26 16.91
CA ARG A 95 21.66 26.73 16.62
C ARG A 95 22.22 27.08 15.23
N GLU A 96 23.18 26.32 14.75
CA GLU A 96 23.80 26.46 13.43
C GLU A 96 22.99 25.81 12.32
N GLY A 97 21.92 25.07 12.65
CA GLY A 97 21.11 24.35 11.69
C GLY A 97 21.83 23.16 11.09
N ALA A 98 22.72 22.52 11.85
CA ALA A 98 23.41 21.30 11.40
C ALA A 98 22.44 20.16 11.09
N GLN A 99 22.86 19.23 10.25
CA GLN A 99 22.01 18.09 9.89
C GLN A 99 21.78 17.18 11.11
N ALA A 100 20.57 16.65 11.24
CA ALA A 100 20.16 15.77 12.34
C ALA A 100 21.17 14.63 12.59
N LYS A 101 21.71 14.04 11.52
CA LYS A 101 22.73 12.96 11.61
C LYS A 101 23.99 13.36 12.38
N ASP A 102 24.42 14.63 12.27
CA ASP A 102 25.64 15.12 12.91
C ASP A 102 25.39 15.36 14.41
N ILE A 103 24.20 15.85 14.74
CA ILE A 103 23.72 16.00 16.13
C ILE A 103 23.59 14.64 16.80
N ASP A 104 22.96 13.67 16.12
CA ASP A 104 22.75 12.31 16.62
C ASP A 104 24.07 11.55 16.80
N ALA A 105 25.06 11.79 15.96
CA ALA A 105 26.39 11.19 16.09
C ALA A 105 27.05 11.60 17.42
N VAL A 106 27.00 12.88 17.78
CA VAL A 106 27.50 13.38 19.07
C VAL A 106 26.65 12.81 20.22
N GLY A 107 25.32 12.79 20.08
CA GLY A 107 24.42 12.22 21.07
C GLY A 107 24.75 10.75 21.38
N ARG A 108 24.92 9.91 20.35
CA ARG A 108 25.28 8.50 20.49
C ARG A 108 26.65 8.30 21.14
N GLN A 109 27.64 9.09 20.74
CA GLN A 109 29.00 8.98 21.26
C GLN A 109 29.08 9.26 22.77
N TYR A 110 28.25 10.18 23.27
CA TYR A 110 28.29 10.64 24.68
C TYR A 110 27.08 10.23 25.52
N GLY A 111 26.21 9.36 24.98
CA GLY A 111 25.01 8.88 25.69
C GLY A 111 23.99 9.97 25.98
N ILE A 112 23.81 10.92 25.08
CA ILE A 112 22.87 12.05 25.19
C ILE A 112 21.69 11.81 24.26
N VAL A 113 20.47 11.92 24.78
CA VAL A 113 19.24 11.84 23.98
C VAL A 113 19.07 13.12 23.16
N THR A 114 18.81 12.96 21.86
CA THR A 114 18.53 14.01 20.89
C THR A 114 17.17 13.74 20.21
N GLU A 115 16.69 14.63 19.36
CA GLU A 115 15.43 14.42 18.62
C GLU A 115 15.46 13.18 17.71
N GLY A 116 16.64 12.82 17.18
CA GLY A 116 16.82 11.69 16.29
C GLY A 116 17.33 10.40 16.97
N ASN A 117 17.55 10.39 18.28
CA ASN A 117 17.94 9.20 19.02
C ASN A 117 17.21 9.08 20.36
N SER A 118 17.19 7.87 20.93
CA SER A 118 16.62 7.60 22.24
C SER A 118 17.53 6.65 23.03
N LEU A 119 17.42 6.68 24.35
CA LEU A 119 18.00 5.65 25.20
C LEU A 119 17.04 4.45 25.22
N ILE A 120 17.54 3.29 24.83
CA ILE A 120 16.82 2.03 24.90
C ILE A 120 17.51 1.16 25.95
N VAL A 121 16.74 0.62 26.88
CA VAL A 121 17.19 -0.45 27.76
C VAL A 121 16.91 -1.77 27.03
N LEU A 122 17.96 -2.53 26.73
CA LEU A 122 17.87 -3.83 26.08
C LEU A 122 18.19 -4.91 27.11
N GLU A 123 17.20 -5.72 27.42
CA GLU A 123 17.30 -6.74 28.46
C GLU A 123 17.72 -8.09 27.90
N THR A 124 17.41 -8.35 26.62
CA THR A 124 17.69 -9.64 25.97
C THR A 124 18.52 -9.48 24.71
N VAL A 125 19.25 -10.53 24.33
CA VAL A 125 19.99 -10.55 23.07
C VAL A 125 19.06 -10.40 21.86
N ALA A 126 17.82 -10.88 21.97
CA ALA A 126 16.80 -10.71 20.94
C ALA A 126 16.46 -9.22 20.69
N ASP A 127 16.48 -8.38 21.73
CA ASP A 127 16.27 -6.94 21.58
C ASP A 127 17.39 -6.28 20.79
N TYR A 128 18.64 -6.68 21.04
CA TYR A 128 19.78 -6.20 20.24
C TYR A 128 19.63 -6.59 18.76
N VAL A 129 19.15 -7.81 18.47
CA VAL A 129 18.86 -8.25 17.10
C VAL A 129 17.73 -7.42 16.49
N ARG A 130 16.63 -7.25 17.23
CA ARG A 130 15.44 -6.54 16.78
C ARG A 130 15.74 -5.07 16.42
N TYR A 131 16.52 -4.39 17.25
CA TYR A 131 16.88 -2.99 17.04
C TYR A 131 18.18 -2.79 16.27
N GLN A 132 18.82 -3.88 15.83
CA GLN A 132 20.09 -3.87 15.08
C GLN A 132 21.21 -3.09 15.81
N ILE A 133 21.24 -3.22 17.14
CA ILE A 133 22.24 -2.59 17.99
C ILE A 133 23.32 -3.62 18.30
N THR A 134 24.59 -3.23 18.16
CA THR A 134 25.72 -4.09 18.51
C THR A 134 25.76 -4.33 20.02
N PRO A 135 25.65 -5.55 20.51
CA PRO A 135 25.66 -5.84 21.93
C PRO A 135 27.08 -5.76 22.53
N PRO A 136 27.20 -5.71 23.85
CA PRO A 136 28.49 -5.90 24.53
C PRO A 136 29.20 -7.18 24.10
N GLU A 137 30.52 -7.22 24.25
CA GLU A 137 31.37 -8.32 23.76
C GLU A 137 30.93 -9.70 24.26
N GLU A 138 30.48 -9.78 25.49
CA GLU A 138 29.98 -10.98 26.15
C GLU A 138 28.76 -11.61 25.45
N LEU A 139 27.90 -10.78 24.83
CA LEU A 139 26.66 -11.20 24.16
C LEU A 139 26.84 -11.36 22.63
N GLN A 140 27.96 -10.93 22.06
CA GLN A 140 28.17 -10.94 20.61
C GLN A 140 28.05 -12.33 19.98
N ARG A 141 28.49 -13.36 20.67
CA ARG A 141 28.44 -14.74 20.15
C ARG A 141 27.02 -15.21 19.95
N GLU A 142 26.14 -14.94 20.92
CA GLU A 142 24.73 -15.30 20.85
C GLU A 142 23.98 -14.40 19.87
N TYR A 143 24.27 -13.10 19.84
CA TYR A 143 23.76 -12.16 18.86
C TYR A 143 24.02 -12.63 17.44
N ASN A 144 25.26 -12.95 17.10
CA ASN A 144 25.63 -13.45 15.77
C ASN A 144 24.91 -14.77 15.42
N ARG A 145 24.71 -15.66 16.40
CA ARG A 145 23.93 -16.89 16.22
C ARG A 145 22.47 -16.58 15.88
N LEU A 146 21.83 -15.67 16.62
CA LEU A 146 20.44 -15.27 16.40
C LEU A 146 20.26 -14.55 15.07
N VAL A 147 21.15 -13.60 14.73
CA VAL A 147 21.13 -12.90 13.43
C VAL A 147 21.23 -13.90 12.26
N ASN A 148 22.16 -14.88 12.35
CA ASN A 148 22.30 -15.90 11.32
C ASN A 148 21.08 -16.81 11.24
N THR A 149 20.49 -17.18 12.38
CA THR A 149 19.27 -18.00 12.43
C THR A 149 18.08 -17.23 11.82
N GLU A 150 17.92 -15.95 12.16
CA GLU A 150 16.87 -15.09 11.62
C GLU A 150 17.05 -14.91 10.11
N LYS A 151 18.28 -14.69 9.63
CA LYS A 151 18.57 -14.61 8.20
C LYS A 151 18.21 -15.91 7.48
N GLN A 152 18.60 -17.07 8.03
CA GLN A 152 18.23 -18.37 7.44
C GLN A 152 16.71 -18.59 7.44
N ASN A 153 16.01 -18.19 8.49
CA ASN A 153 14.56 -18.30 8.56
C ASN A 153 13.87 -17.38 7.55
N LYS A 154 14.35 -16.14 7.38
CA LYS A 154 13.86 -15.21 6.36
C LYS A 154 14.07 -15.78 4.94
N GLU A 155 15.24 -16.35 4.65
CA GLU A 155 15.51 -16.99 3.35
C GLU A 155 14.62 -18.22 3.10
N LYS A 156 14.41 -19.06 4.11
CA LYS A 156 13.50 -20.21 4.02
C LYS A 156 12.05 -19.76 3.81
N ALA A 157 11.60 -18.74 4.54
CA ALA A 157 10.27 -18.17 4.39
C ALA A 157 10.07 -17.55 3.00
N LYS A 158 11.06 -16.79 2.50
CA LYS A 158 11.04 -16.22 1.14
C LYS A 158 10.96 -17.33 0.09
N LYS A 159 11.73 -18.39 0.23
CA LYS A 159 11.69 -19.54 -0.70
C LYS A 159 10.33 -20.24 -0.66
N ALA A 160 9.80 -20.51 0.52
CA ALA A 160 8.50 -21.16 0.69
C ALA A 160 7.37 -20.32 0.09
N HIS A 161 7.43 -18.98 0.27
CA HIS A 161 6.51 -18.04 -0.33
C HIS A 161 6.59 -18.07 -1.87
N LEU A 162 7.79 -17.98 -2.44
CA LEU A 162 7.98 -18.09 -3.89
C LEU A 162 7.49 -19.43 -4.46
N ASP A 163 7.76 -20.54 -3.78
CA ASP A 163 7.26 -21.85 -4.18
C ASP A 163 5.72 -21.92 -4.11
N HIS A 164 5.08 -21.19 -3.20
CA HIS A 164 3.62 -21.04 -3.18
C HIS A 164 3.12 -20.26 -4.41
N VAL A 165 3.72 -19.11 -4.72
CA VAL A 165 3.35 -18.32 -5.92
C VAL A 165 3.55 -19.12 -7.20
N VAL A 166 4.63 -19.90 -7.29
CA VAL A 166 4.85 -20.82 -8.43
C VAL A 166 3.72 -21.84 -8.55
N LYS A 167 3.24 -22.43 -7.45
CA LYS A 167 2.08 -23.36 -7.49
C LYS A 167 0.80 -22.69 -7.99
N LEU A 168 0.56 -21.43 -7.59
CA LEU A 168 -0.58 -20.66 -8.11
C LEU A 168 -0.45 -20.42 -9.61
N SER A 169 0.75 -20.02 -10.07
CA SER A 169 1.05 -19.83 -11.49
C SER A 169 0.92 -21.11 -12.30
N GLU A 170 1.37 -22.25 -11.76
CA GLU A 170 1.20 -23.57 -12.40
C GLU A 170 -0.27 -23.97 -12.51
N ALA A 171 -1.09 -23.66 -11.49
CA ALA A 171 -2.53 -23.91 -11.53
C ALA A 171 -3.21 -23.06 -12.62
N GLN A 172 -2.81 -21.78 -12.76
CA GLN A 172 -3.28 -20.92 -13.85
C GLN A 172 -2.83 -21.43 -15.21
N SER A 173 -1.57 -21.85 -15.36
CA SER A 173 -1.07 -22.49 -16.61
C SER A 173 -1.84 -23.75 -16.96
N LYS A 174 -2.22 -24.55 -15.96
CA LYS A 174 -3.05 -25.74 -16.18
C LYS A 174 -4.43 -25.36 -16.71
N TRP A 175 -5.07 -24.35 -16.14
CA TRP A 175 -6.32 -23.80 -16.67
C TRP A 175 -6.12 -23.30 -18.11
N TRP A 176 -5.07 -22.51 -18.37
CA TRP A 176 -4.80 -21.97 -19.70
C TRP A 176 -4.60 -23.07 -20.76
N ASN A 177 -3.98 -24.20 -20.40
CA ASN A 177 -3.80 -25.37 -21.27
C ASN A 177 -5.04 -26.28 -21.38
N THR A 178 -6.10 -26.00 -20.60
CA THR A 178 -7.35 -26.77 -20.70
C THR A 178 -8.15 -26.29 -21.90
N SER A 179 -8.72 -27.27 -22.65
CA SER A 179 -9.69 -26.97 -23.70
C SER A 179 -11.09 -26.88 -23.08
N PHE A 180 -11.79 -25.79 -23.33
CA PHE A 180 -13.14 -25.54 -22.86
C PHE A 180 -14.16 -25.79 -23.97
N PRO A 181 -15.43 -26.08 -23.64
CA PRO A 181 -16.48 -26.27 -24.62
C PRO A 181 -16.73 -25.03 -25.48
N ILE A 182 -17.37 -25.27 -26.65
CA ILE A 182 -17.75 -24.20 -27.58
C ILE A 182 -19.12 -23.65 -27.14
N ALA A 183 -19.37 -22.36 -27.38
CA ALA A 183 -20.69 -21.75 -27.17
C ALA A 183 -21.80 -22.53 -27.92
N GLY A 184 -22.98 -22.63 -27.32
CA GLY A 184 -24.11 -23.37 -27.85
C GLY A 184 -24.07 -24.87 -27.58
N THR A 185 -23.01 -25.37 -26.91
CA THR A 185 -22.92 -26.82 -26.55
C THR A 185 -23.29 -27.08 -25.09
N LYS A 186 -23.69 -26.07 -24.33
CA LYS A 186 -24.09 -26.21 -22.92
C LYS A 186 -25.32 -27.14 -22.83
N PRO A 187 -25.24 -28.24 -22.06
CA PRO A 187 -26.39 -29.13 -21.89
C PRO A 187 -27.57 -28.36 -21.31
N VAL A 188 -28.68 -28.32 -22.02
CA VAL A 188 -29.94 -27.78 -21.49
C VAL A 188 -30.33 -28.68 -20.31
N LYS A 189 -30.33 -28.15 -19.08
CA LYS A 189 -30.95 -28.86 -17.95
C LYS A 189 -32.42 -29.09 -18.33
N SER A 190 -32.78 -30.33 -18.61
CA SER A 190 -34.18 -30.74 -18.75
C SER A 190 -34.88 -30.27 -17.46
N ARG A 191 -35.87 -29.38 -17.60
CA ARG A 191 -36.82 -29.12 -16.52
C ARG A 191 -37.45 -30.49 -16.21
N GLU A 192 -37.11 -31.06 -15.06
CA GLU A 192 -37.91 -32.11 -14.49
C GLU A 192 -39.29 -31.51 -14.24
N ASP A 193 -40.27 -32.00 -15.03
CA ASP A 193 -41.67 -31.70 -14.83
C ASP A 193 -42.07 -32.20 -13.44
N HIS A 194 -42.16 -31.28 -12.50
CA HIS A 194 -42.90 -31.51 -11.26
C HIS A 194 -44.38 -31.54 -11.60
N THR A 195 -44.86 -32.69 -12.10
CA THR A 195 -46.27 -33.01 -12.04
C THR A 195 -46.65 -33.15 -10.56
N SER A 196 -47.42 -32.16 -10.14
CA SER A 196 -48.10 -32.13 -8.86
C SER A 196 -48.92 -33.36 -8.62
N ASN A 197 -48.63 -34.14 -7.58
CA ASN A 197 -49.59 -34.96 -6.91
C ASN A 197 -49.93 -34.33 -5.56
N ASN A 198 -51.08 -33.66 -5.53
CA ASN A 198 -51.76 -33.29 -4.31
C ASN A 198 -52.18 -34.58 -3.57
N ASN A 199 -51.69 -34.74 -2.36
CA ASN A 199 -52.42 -35.46 -1.31
C ASN A 199 -52.17 -34.78 0.01
N GLU A 200 -53.25 -34.24 0.52
CA GLU A 200 -53.37 -33.67 1.86
C GLU A 200 -53.09 -34.74 2.94
N SER A 201 -52.32 -34.42 3.94
CA SER A 201 -52.68 -34.79 5.32
C SER A 201 -51.89 -33.94 6.31
N SER A 202 -52.65 -33.28 7.12
CA SER A 202 -52.30 -32.45 8.28
C SER A 202 -51.52 -33.22 9.36
N ALA A 203 -50.47 -32.62 9.87
CA ALA A 203 -50.10 -32.77 11.29
C ALA A 203 -49.25 -31.58 11.77
N THR A 204 -49.89 -30.81 12.60
CA THR A 204 -49.30 -29.75 13.46
C THR A 204 -48.31 -30.33 14.44
N ALA A 205 -47.11 -29.77 14.52
CA ALA A 205 -46.34 -29.74 15.76
C ALA A 205 -45.44 -28.48 15.80
N GLY A 206 -45.87 -27.49 16.55
CA GLY A 206 -45.10 -26.30 16.83
C GLY A 206 -44.04 -26.59 17.89
N ILE A 207 -42.87 -26.05 17.69
CA ILE A 207 -41.88 -25.87 18.76
C ILE A 207 -41.44 -24.40 18.76
N ASN A 208 -41.96 -23.67 19.75
CA ASN A 208 -41.50 -22.35 20.14
C ASN A 208 -40.10 -22.47 20.78
N MET A 209 -39.11 -21.74 20.27
CA MET A 209 -37.94 -21.38 21.03
C MET A 209 -37.88 -19.87 21.19
N ARG A 210 -38.13 -19.46 22.44
CA ARG A 210 -37.96 -18.09 22.93
C ARG A 210 -36.48 -17.74 22.95
N ALA A 211 -36.13 -16.63 22.31
CA ALA A 211 -34.88 -15.92 22.55
C ALA A 211 -35.05 -15.07 23.81
N SER A 212 -34.20 -15.29 24.80
CA SER A 212 -34.07 -14.42 25.95
C SER A 212 -32.92 -13.42 25.69
N ALA A 213 -33.30 -12.18 25.56
CA ALA A 213 -32.37 -11.05 25.59
C ALA A 213 -32.07 -10.72 27.07
N SER A 214 -30.80 -10.69 27.45
CA SER A 214 -30.36 -10.08 28.70
C SER A 214 -29.57 -8.81 28.37
N THR A 215 -30.24 -7.68 28.58
CA THR A 215 -29.63 -6.36 28.68
C THR A 215 -28.96 -6.21 30.04
N SER A 216 -27.69 -5.86 30.08
CA SER A 216 -27.05 -5.28 31.25
C SER A 216 -26.42 -3.95 30.88
N ALA A 217 -27.10 -2.90 31.24
CA ALA A 217 -26.56 -1.56 31.30
C ALA A 217 -25.69 -1.41 32.54
N LEU A 218 -24.49 -0.89 32.43
CA LEU A 218 -23.75 -0.37 33.58
C LEU A 218 -23.26 1.05 33.27
N ALA A 219 -23.69 1.92 34.19
CA ALA A 219 -23.47 3.34 34.18
C ALA A 219 -22.04 3.72 34.53
N ILE A 220 -21.55 4.74 33.84
CA ILE A 220 -20.29 5.44 34.14
C ILE A 220 -20.53 6.38 35.31
N ARG A 221 -19.69 6.30 36.34
CA ARG A 221 -19.39 7.42 37.23
C ARG A 221 -17.90 7.51 37.49
N GLY A 222 -17.41 8.72 37.35
CA GLY A 222 -16.02 9.09 37.22
C GLY A 222 -15.27 9.35 38.54
N VAL A 223 -14.05 9.79 38.30
CA VAL A 223 -13.08 10.58 39.09
C VAL A 223 -12.23 9.79 40.12
N GLY A 224 -10.90 9.92 39.93
CA GLY A 224 -9.94 9.85 41.03
C GLY A 224 -8.62 9.17 40.69
N SER A 225 -7.67 9.98 40.26
CA SER A 225 -6.23 10.01 40.55
C SER A 225 -5.45 8.79 41.08
N VAL A 226 -4.32 8.55 40.42
CA VAL A 226 -2.96 8.24 40.92
C VAL A 226 -2.70 6.84 41.48
N SER A 227 -1.81 6.19 40.87
CA SER A 227 -0.56 5.53 41.22
C SER A 227 -0.40 4.11 40.67
N ASP A 228 0.63 4.03 39.89
CA ASP A 228 1.69 3.03 39.83
C ASP A 228 1.40 1.53 39.75
N ASN A 229 1.89 1.03 38.63
CA ASN A 229 2.66 -0.19 38.44
C ASN A 229 1.96 -1.57 38.51
N ILE A 230 2.35 -2.32 37.44
CA ILE A 230 2.30 -3.78 37.35
C ILE A 230 0.95 -4.34 36.90
N GLU A 231 0.84 -4.48 35.53
CA GLU A 231 0.07 -5.58 34.91
C GLU A 231 0.23 -5.56 33.37
N VAL A 232 1.45 -5.80 32.87
CA VAL A 232 1.69 -5.96 31.44
C VAL A 232 2.17 -7.38 31.07
N HIS A 233 2.31 -8.28 32.02
CA HIS A 233 2.84 -9.62 31.77
C HIS A 233 1.81 -10.76 31.64
N ALA A 234 0.51 -10.50 31.78
CA ALA A 234 -0.51 -11.56 31.70
C ALA A 234 -1.15 -11.70 30.30
N GLU A 235 -1.19 -10.64 29.49
CA GLU A 235 -1.88 -10.67 28.18
C GLU A 235 -1.09 -11.33 27.03
N MET A 236 0.24 -11.43 27.14
CA MET A 236 1.05 -12.08 26.10
C MET A 236 1.11 -13.62 26.18
N ALA A 237 0.71 -14.21 27.29
CA ALA A 237 0.67 -15.67 27.42
C ALA A 237 -0.61 -16.29 26.83
N GLU A 238 -1.72 -15.57 26.84
CA GLU A 238 -3.01 -16.04 26.34
C GLU A 238 -3.11 -16.08 24.82
N VAL A 239 -2.39 -15.18 24.13
CA VAL A 239 -2.35 -15.13 22.64
C VAL A 239 -1.50 -16.28 22.06
N ALA A 240 -0.52 -16.79 22.79
CA ALA A 240 0.31 -17.91 22.33
C ALA A 240 -0.43 -19.25 22.43
N GLU A 241 -1.32 -19.42 23.38
CA GLU A 241 -2.09 -20.66 23.57
C GLU A 241 -3.26 -20.79 22.59
N MET A 242 -3.85 -19.69 22.13
CA MET A 242 -4.90 -19.72 21.09
C MET A 242 -4.37 -20.03 19.68
N ALA A 243 -3.10 -19.82 19.39
CA ALA A 243 -2.51 -20.14 18.09
C ALA A 243 -2.22 -21.65 17.91
N GLU A 244 -2.05 -22.40 18.99
CA GLU A 244 -1.77 -23.85 18.94
C GLU A 244 -3.03 -24.72 18.79
N VAL A 245 -4.20 -24.23 19.17
CA VAL A 245 -5.47 -24.97 19.12
C VAL A 245 -6.09 -24.96 17.71
N SER A 246 -5.78 -23.97 16.85
CA SER A 246 -6.36 -23.88 15.50
C SER A 246 -5.74 -24.84 14.47
N VAL A 247 -4.57 -25.41 14.73
CA VAL A 247 -3.86 -26.28 13.76
C VAL A 247 -4.30 -27.76 13.84
N ARG A 248 -4.98 -28.20 14.88
CA ARG A 248 -5.40 -29.62 15.06
C ARG A 248 -6.79 -29.96 14.54
N GLY A 249 -7.59 -29.01 14.07
CA GLY A 249 -9.00 -29.24 13.65
C GLY A 249 -9.22 -29.60 12.19
N TYR A 250 -8.26 -29.43 11.28
CA TYR A 250 -8.50 -29.48 9.83
C TYR A 250 -8.10 -30.78 9.12
N SER A 251 -7.74 -31.85 9.82
CA SER A 251 -7.24 -33.06 9.15
C SER A 251 -8.24 -34.23 9.01
N ARG A 252 -9.53 -34.07 9.33
CA ARG A 252 -10.48 -35.19 9.31
C ARG A 252 -11.68 -35.12 8.35
N SER A 253 -11.91 -34.01 7.64
CA SER A 253 -13.04 -33.92 6.68
C SER A 253 -12.69 -34.21 5.22
N SER A 254 -11.43 -34.20 4.82
CA SER A 254 -11.02 -34.33 3.41
C SER A 254 -10.94 -35.77 2.84
N ARG A 255 -11.21 -36.79 3.66
CA ARG A 255 -11.03 -38.20 3.21
C ARG A 255 -12.31 -38.85 2.67
N LYS A 256 -13.49 -38.24 2.87
CA LYS A 256 -14.76 -38.80 2.38
C LYS A 256 -15.18 -38.26 1.02
N GLU A 257 -14.84 -37.02 0.70
CA GLU A 257 -15.19 -36.41 -0.60
C GLU A 257 -14.27 -36.84 -1.75
N ARG A 258 -13.01 -37.22 -1.46
CA ARG A 258 -12.08 -37.73 -2.48
C ARG A 258 -12.43 -39.09 -3.07
N ARG A 259 -13.40 -39.80 -2.51
CA ARG A 259 -13.80 -41.13 -3.02
C ARG A 259 -14.95 -41.09 -4.03
N GLN A 260 -15.72 -39.98 -4.07
CA GLN A 260 -16.82 -39.82 -5.06
C GLN A 260 -16.36 -39.16 -6.36
N SER A 261 -15.31 -38.29 -6.34
CA SER A 261 -14.80 -37.66 -7.56
C SER A 261 -13.98 -38.59 -8.45
N ARG A 262 -13.42 -39.67 -7.90
CA ARG A 262 -12.60 -40.62 -8.69
C ARG A 262 -13.37 -41.58 -9.58
N ASN A 263 -14.68 -41.68 -9.44
CA ASN A 263 -15.52 -42.56 -10.30
C ASN A 263 -16.20 -41.83 -11.44
N ALA A 264 -16.20 -40.49 -11.47
CA ALA A 264 -16.72 -39.69 -12.57
C ALA A 264 -15.68 -39.51 -13.72
N ASP A 265 -14.38 -39.52 -13.39
CA ASP A 265 -13.30 -39.24 -14.36
C ASP A 265 -12.93 -40.47 -15.26
N LYS A 266 -13.55 -41.61 -15.09
CA LYS A 266 -13.19 -42.82 -15.88
C LYS A 266 -14.12 -43.10 -17.07
N ALA A 267 -15.17 -42.32 -17.31
CA ALA A 267 -16.16 -42.59 -18.35
C ALA A 267 -16.02 -41.71 -19.62
N ILE A 268 -15.15 -40.69 -19.65
CA ILE A 268 -15.00 -39.79 -20.80
C ILE A 268 -13.51 -39.67 -21.18
N VAL A 269 -12.92 -40.75 -21.66
CA VAL A 269 -11.69 -40.68 -22.45
C VAL A 269 -11.73 -41.85 -23.45
N ARG A 270 -12.29 -41.60 -24.62
CA ARG A 270 -11.95 -42.21 -25.92
C ARG A 270 -12.92 -41.70 -26.97
N SER A 271 -12.54 -40.65 -27.69
CA SER A 271 -12.73 -40.49 -29.12
C SER A 271 -12.26 -39.11 -29.58
N ASP A 272 -11.44 -39.11 -30.57
CA ASP A 272 -11.18 -38.05 -31.55
C ASP A 272 -10.50 -36.77 -31.11
N SER A 273 -9.16 -36.85 -30.81
CA SER A 273 -8.31 -35.70 -30.54
C SER A 273 -7.75 -34.99 -31.80
N HIS A 274 -7.80 -35.60 -32.98
CA HIS A 274 -7.20 -35.04 -34.19
C HIS A 274 -8.16 -34.24 -35.08
N GLU A 275 -9.44 -34.56 -35.12
CA GLU A 275 -10.41 -33.77 -35.91
C GLU A 275 -10.85 -32.47 -35.18
N GLN A 276 -10.83 -32.44 -33.86
CA GLN A 276 -11.16 -31.22 -33.10
C GLN A 276 -10.08 -30.15 -33.14
N GLU A 277 -8.80 -30.52 -33.20
CA GLU A 277 -7.70 -29.56 -33.29
C GLU A 277 -7.70 -28.79 -34.64
N SER A 278 -8.00 -29.47 -35.74
CA SER A 278 -8.10 -28.86 -37.07
C SER A 278 -9.30 -27.91 -37.19
N MET A 279 -10.42 -28.22 -36.56
CA MET A 279 -11.60 -27.36 -36.53
C MET A 279 -11.42 -26.10 -35.66
N TYR A 280 -10.52 -26.17 -34.66
CA TYR A 280 -10.20 -25.04 -33.82
C TYR A 280 -9.22 -24.07 -34.49
N GLU A 281 -8.32 -24.52 -35.34
CA GLU A 281 -7.41 -23.65 -36.12
C GLU A 281 -8.18 -22.91 -37.24
N ASP A 282 -9.09 -23.57 -37.95
CA ASP A 282 -9.93 -22.91 -38.95
C ASP A 282 -10.88 -21.85 -38.33
N TYR A 283 -11.41 -22.13 -37.13
CA TYR A 283 -12.25 -21.16 -36.40
C TYR A 283 -11.46 -19.95 -35.89
N ARG A 284 -10.16 -20.10 -35.71
CA ARG A 284 -9.26 -19.02 -35.26
C ARG A 284 -8.98 -18.00 -36.37
N ASP A 285 -8.86 -18.45 -37.59
CA ASP A 285 -8.60 -17.58 -38.75
C ASP A 285 -9.85 -16.78 -39.16
N GLU A 286 -11.07 -17.28 -38.94
CA GLU A 286 -12.30 -16.52 -39.12
C GLU A 286 -12.56 -15.48 -38.03
N ILE A 287 -12.14 -15.74 -36.77
CA ILE A 287 -12.30 -14.78 -35.64
C ILE A 287 -11.27 -13.67 -35.68
N SER A 288 -10.07 -13.90 -36.25
CA SER A 288 -9.01 -12.87 -36.33
C SER A 288 -9.38 -11.67 -37.21
N ALA A 289 -10.41 -11.78 -38.03
CA ALA A 289 -10.95 -10.69 -38.84
C ALA A 289 -12.02 -9.85 -38.10
N ASN A 290 -12.45 -10.23 -36.91
CA ASN A 290 -13.49 -9.52 -36.16
C ASN A 290 -12.90 -8.52 -35.16
N THR A 291 -13.24 -7.27 -35.36
CA THR A 291 -12.87 -6.15 -34.49
C THR A 291 -13.57 -6.27 -33.13
N SER A 292 -12.88 -6.82 -32.14
CA SER A 292 -13.35 -6.76 -30.74
C SER A 292 -13.57 -5.30 -30.33
N LYS A 293 -14.74 -5.02 -29.70
CA LYS A 293 -15.13 -3.68 -29.27
C LYS A 293 -15.34 -3.66 -27.76
N ILE A 294 -14.73 -2.68 -27.11
CA ILE A 294 -14.99 -2.38 -25.70
C ILE A 294 -15.95 -1.20 -25.67
N THR A 295 -17.06 -1.34 -24.96
CA THR A 295 -18.04 -0.27 -24.73
C THR A 295 -18.06 0.05 -23.24
N LEU A 296 -17.73 1.29 -22.87
CA LEU A 296 -17.77 1.75 -21.48
C LEU A 296 -19.07 2.51 -21.23
N ASN A 297 -19.70 2.25 -20.10
CA ASN A 297 -20.86 3.03 -19.68
C ASN A 297 -20.40 4.41 -19.19
N ASN A 298 -21.06 5.46 -19.67
CA ASN A 298 -20.76 6.82 -19.24
C ASN A 298 -21.22 7.02 -17.80
N TYR A 299 -20.27 7.19 -16.91
CA TYR A 299 -20.56 7.62 -15.55
C TYR A 299 -20.73 9.14 -15.52
N ASN A 300 -21.92 9.61 -15.10
CA ASN A 300 -22.20 11.01 -14.79
C ASN A 300 -22.73 11.10 -13.36
N PRO A 301 -22.00 11.75 -12.44
CA PRO A 301 -22.40 11.84 -11.04
C PRO A 301 -23.59 12.79 -10.79
N ASP A 302 -24.12 13.47 -11.82
CA ASP A 302 -25.26 14.40 -11.78
C ASP A 302 -25.21 15.42 -10.63
N THR A 303 -24.04 16.00 -10.40
CA THR A 303 -23.83 16.94 -9.29
C THR A 303 -24.23 18.39 -9.68
N PRO A 304 -24.66 19.23 -8.70
CA PRO A 304 -25.07 20.62 -8.97
C PRO A 304 -23.95 21.44 -9.65
N TYR A 305 -22.69 21.26 -9.23
CA TYR A 305 -21.58 22.01 -9.80
C TYR A 305 -21.24 21.58 -11.23
N LEU A 306 -21.42 20.30 -11.59
CA LEU A 306 -21.23 19.87 -12.98
C LEU A 306 -22.30 20.46 -13.90
N LYS A 307 -23.56 20.54 -13.46
CA LYS A 307 -24.60 21.22 -14.22
C LYS A 307 -24.22 22.67 -14.51
N VAL A 308 -23.71 23.39 -13.50
CA VAL A 308 -23.23 24.77 -13.70
C VAL A 308 -22.07 24.82 -14.69
N MET A 309 -21.11 23.88 -14.62
CA MET A 309 -19.99 23.80 -15.57
C MET A 309 -20.45 23.50 -17.00
N GLU A 310 -21.43 22.61 -17.18
CA GLU A 310 -21.98 22.22 -18.50
C GLU A 310 -22.75 23.37 -19.19
N TYR A 311 -23.47 24.19 -18.41
CA TYR A 311 -24.21 25.36 -18.93
C TYR A 311 -23.36 26.62 -19.05
N ALA A 312 -22.13 26.63 -18.51
CA ALA A 312 -21.24 27.77 -18.60
C ALA A 312 -20.69 27.96 -20.04
N ASP A 313 -20.41 29.21 -20.39
CA ASP A 313 -19.66 29.55 -21.59
C ASP A 313 -18.30 28.82 -21.54
N PRO A 314 -17.95 28.00 -22.53
CA PRO A 314 -16.66 27.31 -22.56
C PRO A 314 -15.45 28.24 -22.39
N ALA A 315 -15.52 29.47 -22.92
CA ALA A 315 -14.46 30.47 -22.76
C ALA A 315 -14.29 30.95 -21.31
N LYS A 316 -15.31 30.76 -20.47
CA LYS A 316 -15.32 31.14 -19.05
C LYS A 316 -15.31 29.95 -18.10
N ALA A 317 -15.07 28.76 -18.60
CA ALA A 317 -15.11 27.53 -17.80
C ALA A 317 -14.17 27.59 -16.60
N ILE A 318 -12.94 28.09 -16.76
CA ILE A 318 -11.98 28.23 -15.68
C ILE A 318 -12.40 29.26 -14.63
N GLU A 319 -13.01 30.37 -15.05
CA GLU A 319 -13.57 31.36 -14.11
C GLU A 319 -14.73 30.77 -13.32
N THR A 320 -15.58 29.97 -13.97
CA THR A 320 -16.70 29.26 -13.34
C THR A 320 -16.17 28.27 -12.30
N TYR A 321 -15.13 27.51 -12.64
CA TYR A 321 -14.45 26.63 -11.68
C TYR A 321 -14.00 27.40 -10.43
N TYR A 322 -13.29 28.53 -10.57
CA TYR A 322 -12.83 29.31 -9.42
C TYR A 322 -13.97 29.89 -8.57
N LYS A 323 -15.13 30.19 -9.16
CA LYS A 323 -16.34 30.58 -8.41
C LYS A 323 -16.87 29.41 -7.58
N LEU A 324 -17.01 28.23 -8.21
CA LEU A 324 -17.48 27.01 -7.56
C LEU A 324 -16.51 26.48 -6.49
N LYS A 325 -15.19 26.66 -6.70
CA LYS A 325 -14.16 26.29 -5.72
C LYS A 325 -14.38 26.95 -4.35
N LYS A 326 -14.98 28.15 -4.30
CA LYS A 326 -15.27 28.84 -3.03
C LYS A 326 -16.30 28.08 -2.18
N GLU A 327 -17.22 27.38 -2.81
CA GLU A 327 -18.30 26.63 -2.16
C GLU A 327 -17.92 25.14 -1.99
N TYR A 328 -17.39 24.52 -3.03
CA TYR A 328 -17.15 23.07 -3.09
C TYR A 328 -15.70 22.66 -2.84
N GLY A 329 -14.80 23.61 -2.59
CA GLY A 329 -13.34 23.38 -2.54
C GLY A 329 -12.84 22.47 -1.41
N GLN A 330 -13.71 22.12 -0.44
CA GLN A 330 -13.39 21.13 0.59
C GLN A 330 -13.87 19.72 0.23
N THR A 331 -14.49 19.56 -0.95
CA THR A 331 -15.07 18.29 -1.42
C THR A 331 -14.16 17.66 -2.47
N PRO A 332 -13.44 16.54 -2.19
CA PRO A 332 -12.55 15.92 -3.15
C PRO A 332 -13.21 15.53 -4.46
N SER A 333 -14.45 15.04 -4.43
CA SER A 333 -15.20 14.70 -5.64
C SER A 333 -15.42 15.87 -6.58
N PHE A 334 -15.52 17.10 -6.07
CA PHE A 334 -15.61 18.31 -6.89
C PHE A 334 -14.40 18.44 -7.84
N TYR A 335 -13.19 18.26 -7.32
CA TYR A 335 -11.97 18.36 -8.14
C TYR A 335 -11.87 17.25 -9.17
N VAL A 336 -12.26 16.03 -8.80
CA VAL A 336 -12.28 14.89 -9.71
C VAL A 336 -13.25 15.12 -10.87
N ASP A 337 -14.48 15.54 -10.57
CA ASP A 337 -15.52 15.73 -11.58
C ASP A 337 -15.24 16.87 -12.52
N VAL A 338 -14.79 18.00 -11.97
CA VAL A 338 -14.47 19.19 -12.79
C VAL A 338 -13.21 18.93 -13.63
N ALA A 339 -12.24 18.18 -13.11
CA ALA A 339 -11.09 17.77 -13.92
C ALA A 339 -11.50 16.84 -15.08
N ASP A 340 -12.39 15.87 -14.82
CA ASP A 340 -12.95 15.01 -15.87
C ASP A 340 -13.74 15.81 -16.92
N TYR A 341 -14.46 16.86 -16.50
CA TYR A 341 -15.12 17.78 -17.42
C TYR A 341 -14.12 18.45 -18.37
N PHE A 342 -13.03 19.03 -17.85
CA PHE A 342 -11.99 19.64 -18.69
C PHE A 342 -11.33 18.62 -19.61
N PHE A 343 -11.01 17.44 -19.10
CA PHE A 343 -10.40 16.38 -19.89
C PHE A 343 -11.29 15.91 -21.04
N LYS A 344 -12.61 15.71 -20.79
CA LYS A 344 -13.60 15.38 -21.84
C LYS A 344 -13.74 16.47 -22.90
N LYS A 345 -13.47 17.73 -22.54
CA LYS A 345 -13.43 18.86 -23.49
C LYS A 345 -12.09 18.98 -24.24
N GLY A 346 -11.12 18.10 -23.97
CA GLY A 346 -9.81 18.10 -24.59
C GLY A 346 -8.79 19.02 -23.92
N ASP A 347 -9.15 19.67 -22.81
CA ASP A 347 -8.26 20.56 -22.07
C ASP A 347 -7.56 19.79 -20.93
N THR A 348 -6.52 19.05 -21.31
CA THR A 348 -5.72 18.23 -20.38
C THR A 348 -4.97 19.08 -19.37
N GLU A 349 -4.50 20.27 -19.75
CA GLU A 349 -3.75 21.16 -18.87
C GLU A 349 -4.61 21.61 -17.69
N GLN A 350 -5.83 22.09 -17.98
CA GLN A 350 -6.77 22.46 -16.93
C GLN A 350 -7.25 21.26 -16.09
N ALA A 351 -7.41 20.10 -16.72
CA ALA A 351 -7.75 18.87 -15.99
C ALA A 351 -6.68 18.52 -14.94
N VAL A 352 -5.40 18.55 -15.32
CA VAL A 352 -4.27 18.30 -14.41
C VAL A 352 -4.20 19.36 -13.31
N LEU A 353 -4.35 20.64 -13.66
CA LEU A 353 -4.37 21.74 -12.71
C LEU A 353 -5.49 21.59 -11.67
N VAL A 354 -6.71 21.25 -12.11
CA VAL A 354 -7.85 21.10 -11.20
C VAL A 354 -7.67 19.89 -10.30
N VAL A 355 -7.29 18.73 -10.83
CA VAL A 355 -7.16 17.50 -10.04
C VAL A 355 -6.00 17.57 -9.05
N SER A 356 -4.94 18.35 -9.32
CA SER A 356 -3.80 18.51 -8.41
C SER A 356 -4.18 19.11 -7.05
N ASN A 357 -5.31 19.81 -6.95
CA ASN A 357 -5.84 20.31 -5.69
C ASN A 357 -6.18 19.19 -4.67
N LEU A 358 -6.35 17.95 -5.12
CA LEU A 358 -6.50 16.82 -4.19
C LEU A 358 -5.28 16.67 -3.27
N ALA A 359 -4.07 16.95 -3.76
CA ALA A 359 -2.88 16.94 -2.92
C ALA A 359 -2.89 18.05 -1.87
N GLU A 360 -3.52 19.21 -2.17
CA GLU A 360 -3.64 20.32 -1.21
C GLU A 360 -4.62 20.01 -0.07
N LEU A 361 -5.60 19.13 -0.31
CA LEU A 361 -6.57 18.71 0.72
C LEU A 361 -5.96 17.74 1.74
N GLY A 362 -4.98 16.93 1.33
CA GLY A 362 -4.34 15.97 2.22
C GLY A 362 -3.05 15.39 1.66
N LEU A 363 -1.92 16.07 1.91
CA LEU A 363 -0.59 15.66 1.44
C LEU A 363 -0.11 14.29 1.98
N GLU A 364 -0.71 13.80 3.05
CA GLU A 364 -0.40 12.52 3.69
C GLU A 364 -1.59 11.54 3.64
N ASP A 365 -2.67 11.91 2.99
CA ASP A 365 -3.80 11.02 2.76
C ASP A 365 -3.53 10.12 1.55
N ALA A 366 -3.13 8.88 1.82
CA ALA A 366 -2.79 7.91 0.77
C ALA A 366 -3.97 7.60 -0.16
N GLN A 367 -5.22 7.66 0.33
CA GLN A 367 -6.42 7.44 -0.46
C GLN A 367 -6.62 8.57 -1.49
N LEU A 368 -6.56 9.83 -1.04
CA LEU A 368 -6.68 10.99 -1.93
C LEU A 368 -5.55 11.03 -2.96
N LEU A 369 -4.31 10.77 -2.52
CA LEU A 369 -3.17 10.72 -3.43
C LEU A 369 -3.30 9.57 -4.45
N ARG A 370 -3.86 8.43 -4.07
CA ARG A 370 -4.10 7.30 -4.99
C ARG A 370 -5.12 7.68 -6.07
N VAL A 371 -6.23 8.32 -5.69
CA VAL A 371 -7.21 8.86 -6.64
C VAL A 371 -6.55 9.87 -7.59
N LEU A 372 -5.75 10.79 -7.06
CA LEU A 372 -4.99 11.75 -7.86
C LEU A 372 -4.09 11.05 -8.88
N GLY A 373 -3.31 10.05 -8.44
CA GLY A 373 -2.43 9.26 -9.30
C GLY A 373 -3.19 8.54 -10.42
N TYR A 374 -4.36 7.95 -10.12
CA TYR A 374 -5.20 7.30 -11.15
C TYR A 374 -5.71 8.30 -12.17
N LYS A 375 -6.14 9.49 -11.75
CA LYS A 375 -6.62 10.54 -12.66
C LYS A 375 -5.49 11.08 -13.54
N LEU A 376 -4.33 11.37 -12.95
CA LEU A 376 -3.15 11.81 -13.72
C LEU A 376 -2.75 10.76 -14.77
N SER A 377 -2.76 9.46 -14.40
CA SER A 377 -2.51 8.36 -15.33
C SER A 377 -3.53 8.34 -16.47
N SER A 378 -4.83 8.51 -16.17
CA SER A 378 -5.89 8.54 -17.19
C SER A 378 -5.80 9.75 -18.12
N TYR A 379 -5.27 10.87 -17.63
CA TYR A 379 -5.00 12.09 -18.41
C TYR A 379 -3.66 12.03 -19.17
N LYS A 380 -2.93 10.90 -19.08
CA LYS A 380 -1.59 10.69 -19.68
C LYS A 380 -0.50 11.60 -19.10
N ALA A 381 -0.74 12.19 -17.94
CA ALA A 381 0.26 12.93 -17.15
C ALA A 381 1.15 11.94 -16.36
N HIS A 382 1.90 11.10 -17.09
CA HIS A 382 2.60 9.94 -16.54
C HIS A 382 3.70 10.32 -15.54
N LYS A 383 4.44 11.40 -15.78
CA LYS A 383 5.51 11.85 -14.88
C LYS A 383 4.96 12.25 -13.52
N GLU A 384 3.90 13.05 -13.52
CA GLU A 384 3.21 13.51 -12.33
C GLU A 384 2.58 12.32 -11.58
N ALA A 385 1.96 11.38 -12.30
CA ALA A 385 1.40 10.17 -11.72
C ALA A 385 2.47 9.31 -11.01
N ILE A 386 3.65 9.14 -11.61
CA ILE A 386 4.78 8.41 -11.02
C ILE A 386 5.20 9.06 -9.69
N GLU A 387 5.36 10.39 -9.65
CA GLU A 387 5.74 11.08 -8.42
C GLU A 387 4.68 10.94 -7.31
N ILE A 388 3.39 11.02 -7.67
CA ILE A 388 2.30 10.81 -6.71
C ILE A 388 2.33 9.37 -6.18
N PHE A 389 2.48 8.35 -7.03
CA PHE A 389 2.55 6.97 -6.56
C PHE A 389 3.83 6.65 -5.79
N ARG A 390 4.96 7.33 -6.05
CA ARG A 390 6.14 7.27 -5.19
C ARG A 390 5.83 7.80 -3.79
N LYS A 391 5.08 8.91 -3.70
CA LYS A 391 4.64 9.45 -2.41
C LYS A 391 3.69 8.48 -1.70
N VAL A 392 2.70 7.90 -2.41
CA VAL A 392 1.80 6.87 -1.85
C VAL A 392 2.61 5.69 -1.30
N LEU A 393 3.57 5.18 -2.08
CA LEU A 393 4.44 4.09 -1.64
C LEU A 393 5.23 4.45 -0.38
N SER A 394 5.73 5.68 -0.26
CA SER A 394 6.47 6.13 0.94
C SER A 394 5.59 6.22 2.19
N ILE A 395 4.27 6.38 2.03
CA ILE A 395 3.30 6.45 3.14
C ILE A 395 2.77 5.04 3.49
N ARG A 396 2.66 4.14 2.49
CA ARG A 396 2.04 2.82 2.59
C ARG A 396 2.93 1.74 1.99
N GLU A 397 4.13 1.60 2.53
CA GLU A 397 5.10 0.59 2.10
C GLU A 397 4.65 -0.85 2.43
N GLU A 398 3.78 -1.00 3.41
CA GLU A 398 3.21 -2.28 3.84
C GLU A 398 2.09 -2.81 2.93
N GLU A 399 1.66 -2.06 1.92
CA GLU A 399 0.58 -2.42 1.01
C GLU A 399 1.11 -2.82 -0.37
N PRO A 400 0.79 -4.04 -0.88
CA PRO A 400 1.21 -4.46 -2.22
C PRO A 400 0.65 -3.57 -3.33
N GLN A 401 -0.54 -2.99 -3.11
CA GLN A 401 -1.17 -2.09 -4.08
C GLN A 401 -0.33 -0.84 -4.34
N SER A 402 0.40 -0.32 -3.34
CA SER A 402 1.28 0.85 -3.54
C SER A 402 2.41 0.57 -4.52
N TYR A 403 3.00 -0.64 -4.47
CA TYR A 403 4.01 -1.08 -5.46
C TYR A 403 3.39 -1.32 -6.82
N ARG A 404 2.20 -1.92 -6.87
CA ARG A 404 1.50 -2.19 -8.12
C ARG A 404 1.10 -0.90 -8.84
N ASP A 405 0.56 0.07 -8.12
CA ASP A 405 0.20 1.39 -8.67
C ASP A 405 1.42 2.10 -9.27
N LEU A 406 2.53 2.15 -8.53
CA LEU A 406 3.77 2.73 -9.03
C LEU A 406 4.31 1.96 -10.23
N GLY A 407 4.32 0.63 -10.18
CA GLY A 407 4.79 -0.21 -11.29
C GLY A 407 3.98 -0.01 -12.57
N GLN A 408 2.66 0.09 -12.47
CA GLN A 408 1.78 0.39 -13.61
C GLN A 408 2.00 1.80 -14.16
N ALA A 409 2.19 2.80 -13.30
CA ALA A 409 2.47 4.17 -13.72
C ALA A 409 3.83 4.26 -14.45
N LEU A 410 4.87 3.58 -13.94
CA LEU A 410 6.17 3.46 -14.60
C LEU A 410 6.06 2.81 -15.98
N ALA A 411 5.27 1.73 -16.10
CA ALA A 411 5.01 1.07 -17.38
C ALA A 411 4.31 1.99 -18.37
N GLN A 412 3.30 2.75 -17.95
CA GLN A 412 2.61 3.75 -18.75
C GLN A 412 3.53 4.91 -19.17
N GLY A 413 4.49 5.26 -18.33
CA GLY A 413 5.53 6.26 -18.60
C GLY A 413 6.68 5.76 -19.50
N GLY A 414 6.68 4.46 -19.87
CA GLY A 414 7.74 3.85 -20.69
C GLY A 414 8.97 3.39 -19.92
N GLU A 415 8.96 3.47 -18.59
CA GLU A 415 10.06 3.06 -17.70
C GLU A 415 9.98 1.54 -17.37
N TYR A 416 9.94 0.70 -18.42
CA TYR A 416 9.60 -0.72 -18.32
C TYR A 416 10.48 -1.53 -17.38
N GLN A 417 11.80 -1.28 -17.34
CA GLN A 417 12.70 -1.99 -16.43
C GLN A 417 12.36 -1.70 -14.97
N GLN A 418 12.16 -0.42 -14.62
CA GLN A 418 11.79 -0.03 -13.25
C GLN A 418 10.39 -0.52 -12.89
N ALA A 419 9.47 -0.53 -13.88
CA ALA A 419 8.12 -1.08 -13.70
C ALA A 419 8.18 -2.54 -13.28
N VAL A 420 8.91 -3.38 -14.01
CA VAL A 420 9.02 -4.81 -13.70
C VAL A 420 9.74 -5.04 -12.36
N GLU A 421 10.80 -4.29 -12.06
CA GLU A 421 11.48 -4.37 -10.77
C GLU A 421 10.58 -3.98 -9.59
N THR A 422 9.74 -2.96 -9.78
CA THR A 422 8.78 -2.49 -8.76
C THR A 422 7.64 -3.49 -8.57
N LEU A 423 7.06 -3.98 -9.66
CA LEU A 423 6.00 -5.01 -9.63
C LEU A 423 6.50 -6.32 -9.00
N TYR A 424 7.74 -6.73 -9.30
CA TYR A 424 8.27 -7.98 -8.76
C TYR A 424 8.43 -7.95 -7.24
N LYS A 425 8.56 -6.78 -6.61
CA LYS A 425 8.53 -6.64 -5.14
C LYS A 425 7.22 -7.14 -4.53
N VAL A 426 6.10 -7.03 -5.26
CA VAL A 426 4.81 -7.60 -4.83
C VAL A 426 4.88 -9.12 -4.84
N VAL A 427 5.54 -9.70 -5.84
CA VAL A 427 5.61 -11.15 -6.04
C VAL A 427 6.56 -11.84 -5.06
N GLU A 428 7.70 -11.22 -4.76
CA GLU A 428 8.75 -11.82 -3.93
C GLU A 428 8.51 -11.74 -2.42
N ARG A 429 7.53 -10.94 -1.96
CA ARG A 429 7.24 -10.70 -0.54
C ARG A 429 5.94 -11.37 -0.10
N PRO A 430 5.90 -11.96 1.09
CA PRO A 430 4.63 -12.27 1.74
C PRO A 430 3.93 -10.97 2.17
N TRP A 431 2.63 -10.94 2.03
CA TRP A 431 1.78 -9.84 2.45
C TRP A 431 0.76 -10.32 3.47
N ASP A 432 0.08 -9.39 4.13
CA ASP A 432 -1.04 -9.68 5.01
C ASP A 432 -2.13 -10.48 4.27
N ASP A 433 -2.80 -11.39 4.96
CA ASP A 433 -3.80 -12.30 4.39
C ASP A 433 -4.98 -11.60 3.70
N ARG A 434 -5.23 -10.33 4.00
CA ARG A 434 -6.25 -9.51 3.32
C ARG A 434 -5.90 -9.19 1.86
N PHE A 435 -4.64 -9.38 1.45
CA PHE A 435 -4.16 -9.16 0.08
C PHE A 435 -3.88 -10.47 -0.66
N ARG A 436 -4.77 -11.44 -0.51
CA ARG A 436 -4.59 -12.79 -1.07
C ARG A 436 -4.40 -12.78 -2.58
N ASP A 437 -3.45 -13.59 -3.03
CA ASP A 437 -3.19 -13.93 -4.44
C ASP A 437 -2.91 -12.75 -5.39
N VAL A 438 -2.71 -11.52 -4.85
CA VAL A 438 -2.32 -10.35 -5.64
C VAL A 438 -1.05 -10.60 -6.45
N GLN A 439 -0.17 -11.48 -5.96
CA GLN A 439 1.07 -11.86 -6.62
C GLN A 439 0.84 -12.47 -8.01
N LEU A 440 -0.23 -13.27 -8.17
CA LEU A 440 -0.56 -13.90 -9.44
C LEU A 440 -1.02 -12.86 -10.47
N ILE A 441 -1.88 -11.93 -10.06
CA ILE A 441 -2.35 -10.84 -10.92
C ILE A 441 -1.19 -9.95 -11.37
N VAL A 442 -0.28 -9.64 -10.44
CA VAL A 442 0.92 -8.84 -10.75
C VAL A 442 1.89 -9.62 -11.64
N MET A 443 2.00 -10.95 -11.48
CA MET A 443 2.79 -11.77 -12.41
C MET A 443 2.22 -11.76 -13.83
N ASN A 444 0.90 -11.73 -14.02
CA ASN A 444 0.31 -11.54 -15.34
C ASN A 444 0.73 -10.20 -15.96
N GLU A 445 0.76 -9.12 -15.16
CA GLU A 445 1.21 -7.79 -15.61
C GLU A 445 2.71 -7.76 -15.95
N ILE A 446 3.54 -8.44 -15.15
CA ILE A 446 4.98 -8.59 -15.45
C ILE A 446 5.19 -9.38 -16.73
N ASN A 447 4.49 -10.50 -16.89
CA ASN A 447 4.60 -11.37 -18.06
C ASN A 447 4.16 -10.64 -19.33
N ASP A 448 3.11 -9.82 -19.26
CA ASP A 448 2.73 -8.98 -20.40
C ASP A 448 3.85 -8.02 -20.79
N LEU A 449 4.40 -7.24 -19.85
CA LEU A 449 5.50 -6.32 -20.12
C LEU A 449 6.73 -7.03 -20.69
N VAL A 450 7.12 -8.18 -20.12
CA VAL A 450 8.29 -8.95 -20.57
C VAL A 450 8.10 -9.52 -21.97
N ASN A 451 6.87 -9.92 -22.32
CA ASN A 451 6.56 -10.51 -23.63
C ASN A 451 6.31 -9.47 -24.74
N THR A 452 5.87 -8.26 -24.38
CA THR A 452 5.49 -7.21 -25.34
C THR A 452 6.53 -6.12 -25.50
N GLN A 453 7.36 -5.85 -24.47
CA GLN A 453 8.38 -4.82 -24.49
C GLN A 453 9.78 -5.41 -24.65
N LYS A 454 10.66 -4.70 -25.36
CA LYS A 454 12.04 -5.16 -25.59
C LYS A 454 13.01 -4.65 -24.53
N GLY A 455 14.08 -5.41 -24.27
CA GLY A 455 15.23 -4.95 -23.49
C GLY A 455 15.06 -5.08 -21.96
N ILE A 456 13.99 -5.71 -21.47
CA ILE A 456 13.78 -5.94 -20.05
C ILE A 456 14.68 -7.07 -19.56
N ARG A 457 15.48 -6.80 -18.53
CA ARG A 457 16.28 -7.81 -17.83
C ARG A 457 15.40 -8.54 -16.83
N THR A 458 15.42 -9.88 -16.90
CA THR A 458 14.57 -10.76 -16.07
C THR A 458 15.36 -11.69 -15.16
N SER A 459 16.69 -11.51 -15.04
CA SER A 459 17.57 -12.41 -14.28
C SER A 459 17.25 -12.51 -12.79
N PHE A 460 16.56 -11.53 -12.23
CA PHE A 460 16.12 -11.50 -10.83
C PHE A 460 14.75 -12.17 -10.60
N ILE A 461 14.00 -12.46 -11.68
CA ILE A 461 12.70 -13.14 -11.62
C ILE A 461 12.91 -14.65 -11.61
N ASP A 462 12.18 -15.38 -10.77
CA ASP A 462 12.15 -16.84 -10.81
C ASP A 462 11.62 -17.30 -12.19
N LYS A 463 12.47 -18.04 -12.92
CA LYS A 463 12.18 -18.47 -14.28
C LYS A 463 10.90 -19.30 -14.41
N ARG A 464 10.47 -19.97 -13.33
CA ARG A 464 9.21 -20.76 -13.29
C ARG A 464 7.96 -19.87 -13.41
N LEU A 465 8.09 -18.56 -13.10
CA LEU A 465 7.01 -17.58 -13.14
C LEU A 465 6.90 -16.86 -14.49
N LEU A 466 7.95 -16.91 -15.31
CA LEU A 466 7.92 -16.31 -16.65
C LEU A 466 7.10 -17.17 -17.61
N LYS A 467 5.96 -16.64 -18.05
CA LYS A 467 4.96 -17.34 -18.89
C LYS A 467 4.60 -16.48 -20.11
N LYS A 468 4.13 -17.15 -21.16
CA LYS A 468 3.49 -16.51 -22.31
C LYS A 468 2.11 -17.14 -22.50
N GLU A 469 1.15 -16.60 -21.79
CA GLU A 469 -0.22 -17.13 -21.69
C GLU A 469 -1.24 -16.03 -22.05
N PRO A 470 -1.32 -15.62 -23.34
CA PRO A 470 -2.26 -14.59 -23.77
C PRO A 470 -3.71 -15.02 -23.61
N VAL A 471 -4.59 -14.04 -23.42
CA VAL A 471 -6.04 -14.27 -23.29
C VAL A 471 -6.83 -13.27 -24.13
N ASP A 472 -8.00 -13.67 -24.59
CA ASP A 472 -8.86 -12.79 -25.41
C ASP A 472 -9.52 -11.70 -24.59
N ILE A 473 -9.94 -12.02 -23.36
CA ILE A 473 -10.54 -11.05 -22.43
C ILE A 473 -9.79 -11.07 -21.10
N ARG A 474 -9.43 -9.90 -20.62
CA ARG A 474 -8.98 -9.65 -19.25
C ARG A 474 -9.68 -8.41 -18.70
N VAL A 475 -10.22 -8.50 -17.50
CA VAL A 475 -10.80 -7.37 -16.76
C VAL A 475 -10.15 -7.31 -15.39
N VAL A 476 -9.72 -6.12 -14.97
CA VAL A 476 -9.16 -5.91 -13.64
C VAL A 476 -9.90 -4.79 -12.95
N LEU A 477 -10.46 -5.08 -11.78
CA LEU A 477 -11.10 -4.16 -10.87
C LEU A 477 -10.14 -3.80 -9.74
N THR A 478 -9.99 -2.51 -9.45
CA THR A 478 -9.20 -1.99 -8.31
C THR A 478 -9.97 -0.84 -7.67
N TRP A 479 -9.83 -0.63 -6.37
CA TRP A 479 -10.49 0.46 -5.65
C TRP A 479 -9.53 1.20 -4.72
N ASP A 480 -9.90 2.42 -4.29
CA ASP A 480 -9.04 3.35 -3.57
C ASP A 480 -9.15 3.26 -2.04
N THR A 481 -10.05 2.42 -1.52
CA THR A 481 -10.33 2.28 -0.09
C THR A 481 -9.89 0.94 0.47
N ASP A 482 -9.28 0.94 1.66
CA ASP A 482 -9.03 -0.28 2.43
C ASP A 482 -10.34 -0.77 3.10
N ASN A 483 -10.40 -2.06 3.42
CA ASN A 483 -11.55 -2.70 4.08
C ASN A 483 -12.89 -2.57 3.34
N SER A 484 -12.85 -2.37 2.03
CA SER A 484 -14.02 -2.38 1.16
C SER A 484 -14.11 -3.70 0.40
N ASP A 485 -15.34 -4.17 0.26
CA ASP A 485 -15.69 -5.43 -0.37
C ASP A 485 -16.41 -5.14 -1.69
N MET A 486 -15.70 -5.37 -2.81
CA MET A 486 -16.14 -5.06 -4.16
C MET A 486 -16.00 -6.30 -5.04
N ASP A 487 -17.10 -6.80 -5.56
CA ASP A 487 -17.12 -7.98 -6.40
C ASP A 487 -17.15 -7.63 -7.90
N LEU A 488 -16.23 -8.19 -8.65
CA LEU A 488 -16.28 -8.19 -10.11
C LEU A 488 -17.22 -9.29 -10.61
N TRP A 489 -18.19 -8.92 -11.43
CA TRP A 489 -19.11 -9.85 -12.10
C TRP A 489 -18.93 -9.76 -13.61
N VAL A 490 -18.73 -10.90 -14.26
CA VAL A 490 -18.66 -11.00 -15.72
C VAL A 490 -19.69 -12.02 -16.18
N THR A 491 -20.63 -11.58 -17.01
CA THR A 491 -21.65 -12.45 -17.60
C THR A 491 -21.29 -12.68 -19.05
N ASP A 492 -21.17 -13.94 -19.45
CA ASP A 492 -20.82 -14.36 -20.78
C ASP A 492 -22.03 -14.35 -21.76
N PRO A 493 -21.85 -14.58 -23.08
CA PRO A 493 -22.94 -14.58 -24.05
C PRO A 493 -24.00 -15.69 -23.83
N GLU A 494 -23.72 -16.68 -22.99
CA GLU A 494 -24.68 -17.72 -22.61
C GLU A 494 -25.40 -17.43 -21.29
N ASP A 495 -25.35 -16.16 -20.83
CA ASP A 495 -25.90 -15.66 -19.57
C ASP A 495 -25.32 -16.37 -18.33
N GLU A 496 -24.11 -16.96 -18.44
CA GLU A 496 -23.42 -17.51 -17.30
C GLU A 496 -22.57 -16.45 -16.63
N LYS A 497 -22.80 -16.25 -15.32
CA LYS A 497 -22.09 -15.25 -14.51
C LYS A 497 -20.89 -15.85 -13.81
N CYS A 498 -19.71 -15.29 -14.06
CA CYS A 498 -18.48 -15.53 -13.31
C CYS A 498 -18.36 -14.49 -12.18
N TYR A 499 -18.23 -14.94 -10.94
CA TYR A 499 -18.12 -14.10 -9.73
C TYR A 499 -17.55 -14.94 -8.58
N TYR A 500 -17.33 -14.38 -7.39
CA TYR A 500 -16.73 -15.09 -6.24
C TYR A 500 -17.38 -16.43 -5.90
N GLY A 501 -18.71 -16.55 -6.04
CA GLY A 501 -19.47 -17.78 -5.76
C GLY A 501 -19.49 -18.80 -6.92
N HIS A 502 -19.13 -18.37 -8.14
CA HIS A 502 -19.02 -19.21 -9.34
C HIS A 502 -17.79 -18.78 -10.15
N ARG A 503 -16.63 -19.28 -9.73
CA ARG A 503 -15.33 -18.74 -10.14
C ARG A 503 -14.84 -19.22 -11.50
N GLN A 504 -15.52 -20.17 -12.13
CA GLN A 504 -15.20 -20.67 -13.46
C GLN A 504 -16.48 -20.94 -14.22
N THR A 505 -16.59 -20.36 -15.43
CA THR A 505 -17.73 -20.61 -16.33
C THR A 505 -17.51 -21.83 -17.21
N TYR A 506 -18.60 -22.33 -17.82
CA TYR A 506 -18.58 -23.43 -18.78
C TYR A 506 -17.65 -23.10 -19.97
N LEU A 507 -17.66 -21.87 -20.45
CA LEU A 507 -16.81 -21.41 -21.56
C LEU A 507 -15.35 -21.14 -21.13
N GLY A 508 -14.99 -21.37 -19.88
CA GLY A 508 -13.64 -21.29 -19.37
C GLY A 508 -13.23 -19.92 -18.82
N GLY A 509 -14.15 -18.99 -18.64
CA GLY A 509 -13.89 -17.76 -17.89
C GLY A 509 -13.52 -18.07 -16.44
N ILE A 510 -12.48 -17.42 -15.91
CA ILE A 510 -12.10 -17.56 -14.49
C ILE A 510 -11.99 -16.18 -13.83
N ILE A 511 -12.28 -16.15 -12.52
CA ILE A 511 -12.08 -14.97 -11.67
C ILE A 511 -11.09 -15.28 -10.54
N SER A 512 -10.33 -14.28 -10.15
CA SER A 512 -9.38 -14.34 -9.03
C SER A 512 -10.05 -14.66 -7.69
N GLN A 513 -9.28 -14.79 -6.62
CA GLN A 513 -9.82 -14.87 -5.26
C GLN A 513 -10.57 -13.59 -4.92
N ASP A 514 -11.61 -13.77 -4.14
CA ASP A 514 -12.39 -12.69 -3.54
C ASP A 514 -11.56 -11.88 -2.53
N VAL A 515 -11.52 -10.55 -2.69
CA VAL A 515 -10.78 -9.63 -1.83
C VAL A 515 -11.77 -8.84 -0.97
N THR A 516 -12.06 -9.34 0.22
CA THR A 516 -13.04 -8.76 1.14
C THR A 516 -12.48 -7.70 2.08
N GLY A 517 -11.19 -7.36 2.01
CA GLY A 517 -10.54 -6.50 2.99
C GLY A 517 -9.26 -5.84 2.51
N GLY A 518 -9.22 -5.29 1.31
CA GLY A 518 -8.05 -4.61 0.75
C GLY A 518 -8.47 -3.60 -0.31
N TYR A 519 -7.59 -3.33 -1.27
CA TYR A 519 -7.83 -2.44 -2.42
C TYR A 519 -8.13 -3.22 -3.71
N GLY A 520 -8.44 -4.50 -3.62
CA GLY A 520 -8.33 -5.44 -4.73
C GLY A 520 -6.87 -5.82 -4.97
N PRO A 521 -6.48 -6.14 -6.21
CA PRO A 521 -7.36 -6.20 -7.37
C PRO A 521 -8.18 -7.49 -7.46
N GLU A 522 -9.30 -7.46 -8.18
CA GLU A 522 -9.96 -8.65 -8.71
C GLU A 522 -9.77 -8.73 -10.22
N GLU A 523 -9.55 -9.94 -10.72
CA GLU A 523 -9.22 -10.19 -12.12
C GLU A 523 -10.10 -11.27 -12.71
N PHE A 524 -10.69 -10.97 -13.87
CA PHE A 524 -11.33 -11.97 -14.72
C PHE A 524 -10.49 -12.21 -15.96
N MET A 525 -10.38 -13.48 -16.38
CA MET A 525 -9.71 -13.87 -17.62
C MET A 525 -10.51 -14.91 -18.39
N LEU A 526 -10.48 -14.80 -19.73
CA LEU A 526 -11.01 -15.81 -20.65
C LEU A 526 -10.02 -16.00 -21.80
N LYS A 527 -9.50 -17.23 -21.94
CA LYS A 527 -8.46 -17.56 -22.92
C LYS A 527 -8.96 -17.39 -24.37
N LYS A 528 -10.12 -17.96 -24.69
CA LYS A 528 -10.77 -17.89 -26.02
C LYS A 528 -12.19 -17.40 -25.81
N ALA A 529 -12.51 -16.26 -26.37
CA ALA A 529 -13.82 -15.64 -26.23
C ALA A 529 -14.73 -16.02 -27.41
N PRO A 530 -15.78 -16.83 -27.21
CA PRO A 530 -16.82 -17.01 -28.21
C PRO A 530 -17.47 -15.68 -28.62
N LYS A 531 -18.01 -15.64 -29.85
CA LYS A 531 -18.75 -14.47 -30.36
C LYS A 531 -19.93 -14.15 -29.45
N GLY A 532 -20.13 -12.87 -29.16
CA GLY A 532 -21.25 -12.37 -28.39
C GLY A 532 -20.87 -11.25 -27.44
N THR A 533 -21.82 -10.87 -26.60
CA THR A 533 -21.69 -9.76 -25.67
C THR A 533 -21.35 -10.27 -24.27
N TYR A 534 -20.26 -9.78 -23.71
CA TYR A 534 -19.85 -10.00 -22.31
C TYR A 534 -20.17 -8.76 -21.50
N LYS A 535 -21.02 -8.89 -20.48
CA LYS A 535 -21.44 -7.78 -19.61
C LYS A 535 -20.59 -7.75 -18.35
N ILE A 536 -20.09 -6.57 -18.00
CA ILE A 536 -19.24 -6.37 -16.85
C ILE A 536 -19.98 -5.51 -15.84
N ALA A 537 -20.13 -6.02 -14.63
CA ALA A 537 -20.75 -5.30 -13.51
C ALA A 537 -19.86 -5.35 -12.26
N VAL A 538 -20.04 -4.41 -11.39
CA VAL A 538 -19.42 -4.36 -10.06
C VAL A 538 -20.51 -4.31 -9.01
N ASN A 539 -20.39 -5.15 -7.99
CA ASN A 539 -21.24 -5.14 -6.82
C ASN A 539 -20.47 -4.55 -5.62
N TYR A 540 -20.98 -3.48 -5.04
CA TYR A 540 -20.47 -2.94 -3.78
C TYR A 540 -21.16 -3.64 -2.62
N TYR A 541 -20.53 -4.71 -2.11
CA TYR A 541 -21.12 -5.48 -1.02
C TYR A 541 -21.09 -4.73 0.31
N GLY A 542 -19.97 -4.10 0.66
CA GLY A 542 -19.86 -3.37 1.91
C GLY A 542 -18.51 -2.70 2.17
N ASN A 543 -18.50 -1.89 3.22
CA ASN A 543 -17.30 -1.27 3.76
C ASN A 543 -17.26 -1.48 5.28
N ARG A 544 -16.16 -2.00 5.79
CA ARG A 544 -15.92 -2.23 7.22
C ARG A 544 -15.17 -1.06 7.88
N SER A 545 -14.82 -0.04 7.11
CA SER A 545 -14.15 1.15 7.62
C SER A 545 -15.11 2.03 8.44
N GLN A 546 -14.70 2.43 9.65
CA GLN A 546 -15.51 3.30 10.53
C GLN A 546 -15.58 4.76 10.04
N LYS A 547 -14.72 5.14 9.10
CA LYS A 547 -14.63 6.49 8.55
C LYS A 547 -14.59 6.43 7.03
N GLN A 548 -15.76 6.29 6.40
CA GLN A 548 -15.87 6.57 4.98
C GLN A 548 -16.12 8.07 4.81
N LEU A 549 -15.07 8.83 4.54
CA LEU A 549 -15.16 10.27 4.35
C LEU A 549 -15.62 10.65 2.93
N PHE A 550 -15.44 9.73 1.96
CA PHE A 550 -15.70 10.00 0.53
C PHE A 550 -16.27 8.76 -0.17
N PRO A 551 -16.99 8.95 -1.31
CA PRO A 551 -17.40 7.84 -2.17
C PRO A 551 -16.19 7.02 -2.62
N VAL A 552 -16.36 5.69 -2.71
CA VAL A 552 -15.30 4.79 -3.19
C VAL A 552 -15.11 4.99 -4.69
N SER A 553 -13.87 5.17 -5.11
CA SER A 553 -13.50 5.23 -6.52
C SER A 553 -13.01 3.87 -7.01
N LEU A 554 -13.69 3.34 -8.02
CA LEU A 554 -13.34 2.11 -8.70
C LEU A 554 -12.60 2.42 -9.98
N ARG A 555 -11.50 1.75 -10.23
CA ARG A 555 -10.79 1.73 -11.50
C ARG A 555 -10.98 0.36 -12.14
N ILE A 556 -11.60 0.32 -13.30
CA ILE A 556 -11.82 -0.90 -14.06
C ILE A 556 -11.02 -0.79 -15.35
N THR A 557 -10.15 -1.77 -15.58
CA THR A 557 -9.34 -1.85 -16.79
C THR A 557 -9.78 -3.05 -17.62
N PHE A 558 -10.12 -2.78 -18.88
CA PHE A 558 -10.59 -3.74 -19.86
C PHE A 558 -9.50 -3.99 -20.89
N PHE A 559 -9.22 -5.26 -21.15
CA PHE A 559 -8.27 -5.66 -22.19
C PHE A 559 -8.94 -6.65 -23.14
N THR A 560 -8.67 -6.49 -24.44
CA THR A 560 -8.88 -7.53 -25.43
C THR A 560 -7.55 -7.94 -26.04
N HIS A 561 -7.39 -9.23 -26.36
CA HIS A 561 -6.15 -9.83 -26.88
C HIS A 561 -4.92 -9.55 -25.99
N TYR A 562 -5.13 -9.64 -24.67
CA TYR A 562 -4.12 -9.36 -23.65
C TYR A 562 -2.85 -10.20 -23.83
N GLY A 563 -1.68 -9.58 -23.73
CA GLY A 563 -0.37 -10.22 -23.92
C GLY A 563 -0.04 -10.53 -25.38
N THR A 564 -0.72 -9.89 -26.35
CA THR A 564 -0.44 -10.01 -27.78
C THR A 564 -0.17 -8.64 -28.41
N PRO A 565 0.42 -8.59 -29.61
CA PRO A 565 0.59 -7.31 -30.35
C PRO A 565 -0.73 -6.62 -30.72
N GLN A 566 -1.87 -7.33 -30.67
CA GLN A 566 -3.21 -6.81 -30.98
C GLN A 566 -3.94 -6.32 -29.74
N GLU A 567 -3.27 -6.25 -28.58
CA GLU A 567 -3.87 -5.81 -27.32
C GLU A 567 -4.52 -4.43 -27.47
N LYS A 568 -5.78 -4.35 -27.01
CA LYS A 568 -6.49 -3.07 -26.82
C LYS A 568 -6.82 -2.92 -25.35
N LYS A 569 -6.54 -1.75 -24.81
CA LYS A 569 -6.80 -1.39 -23.42
C LYS A 569 -7.75 -0.21 -23.38
N GLN A 570 -8.78 -0.31 -22.51
CA GLN A 570 -9.61 0.82 -22.10
C GLN A 570 -9.75 0.83 -20.59
N GLU A 571 -9.97 2.00 -20.03
CA GLU A 571 -10.07 2.19 -18.60
C GLU A 571 -11.21 3.14 -18.28
N THR A 572 -11.97 2.82 -17.24
CA THR A 572 -12.98 3.71 -16.67
C THR A 572 -12.82 3.82 -15.16
N THR A 573 -13.23 4.97 -14.63
CA THR A 573 -13.32 5.19 -13.19
C THR A 573 -14.77 5.49 -12.84
N VAL A 574 -15.31 4.76 -11.88
CA VAL A 574 -16.68 4.91 -11.38
C VAL A 574 -16.62 5.20 -9.89
N ARG A 575 -17.49 6.05 -9.38
CA ARG A 575 -17.61 6.31 -7.94
C ARG A 575 -18.90 5.70 -7.41
N LEU A 576 -18.80 4.96 -6.30
CA LEU A 576 -19.93 4.37 -5.60
C LEU A 576 -20.15 5.07 -4.27
N SER A 577 -21.36 5.55 -4.07
CA SER A 577 -21.77 6.24 -2.84
C SER A 577 -22.57 5.35 -1.90
N ASN A 578 -23.22 4.30 -2.44
CA ASN A 578 -24.15 3.46 -1.69
C ASN A 578 -23.66 2.02 -1.67
N GLN A 579 -23.68 1.40 -0.48
CA GLN A 579 -23.47 -0.03 -0.32
C GLN A 579 -24.64 -0.81 -0.93
N ARG A 580 -24.38 -2.05 -1.38
CA ARG A 580 -25.32 -2.96 -2.04
C ARG A 580 -25.85 -2.44 -3.39
N GLU A 581 -25.06 -1.66 -4.07
CA GLU A 581 -25.31 -1.18 -5.42
C GLU A 581 -24.61 -2.08 -6.43
N VAL A 582 -25.34 -2.50 -7.48
CA VAL A 582 -24.77 -3.21 -8.63
C VAL A 582 -24.79 -2.26 -9.82
N ILE A 583 -23.62 -1.99 -10.38
CA ILE A 583 -23.47 -1.09 -11.53
C ILE A 583 -22.87 -1.87 -12.70
N GLU A 584 -23.54 -1.83 -13.85
CA GLU A 584 -22.95 -2.27 -15.11
C GLU A 584 -21.98 -1.20 -15.62
N VAL A 585 -20.72 -1.57 -15.74
CA VAL A 585 -19.61 -0.63 -16.04
C VAL A 585 -19.18 -0.66 -17.50
N GLY A 586 -19.55 -1.69 -18.23
CA GLY A 586 -19.25 -1.82 -19.64
C GLY A 586 -19.48 -3.21 -20.19
N SER A 587 -19.11 -3.39 -21.45
CA SER A 587 -19.24 -4.67 -22.16
C SER A 587 -18.14 -4.86 -23.19
N PHE A 588 -17.92 -6.15 -23.55
CA PHE A 588 -17.14 -6.54 -24.71
C PHE A 588 -18.08 -7.11 -25.77
N GLU A 589 -17.77 -6.84 -27.03
CA GLU A 589 -18.32 -7.56 -28.18
C GLU A 589 -17.18 -8.27 -28.88
N PHE A 590 -17.28 -9.57 -29.02
CA PHE A 590 -16.35 -10.46 -29.72
C PHE A 590 -17.00 -11.08 -30.94
#